data_5decc6161c133b1803dc3a50520298d2
#
_entry.id   5decc6161c133b1803dc3a50520298d2
#
_cell.length_a   1.000
_cell.length_b   1.000
_cell.length_c   1.000
_cell.angle_alpha   90.00
_cell.angle_beta   90.00
_cell.angle_gamma   90.00
#
_symmetry.space_group_name_H-M   'P 1'
#
loop_
_entity.id
_entity.type
_entity.pdbx_description
1 polymer ?
#
loop_
_entity_poly.entity_id
_entity_poly.type
_entity_poly.pdbx_seq_one_letter_code
_entity_poly.pdbx_strand_id
1 'polypeptide(L)'
;MPLAGFAPVADSQARLLILGSMPGVRSLTAGQYYAGPRNRFWPLMGEFLGFDPAMPYGRRLGEMTDAGIALWDVLQSCEREGSLDASIVESTEVPNDFAAFLEKHSHIRAIAFNGQK
;
A
#
# COMPACT_ATOMS: atom_id res chain seq x y z
N MET A 1 15.79 9.84 -11.96
CA MET A 1 14.67 9.00 -12.52
C MET A 1 13.56 8.90 -11.50
N PRO A 2 12.33 9.17 -11.86
CA PRO A 2 11.23 9.02 -10.93
C PRO A 2 11.00 7.55 -10.58
N LEU A 3 10.61 7.32 -9.33
CA LEU A 3 10.16 6.03 -8.86
C LEU A 3 8.66 5.92 -9.11
N ALA A 4 8.21 4.77 -9.57
CA ALA A 4 6.79 4.50 -9.77
C ALA A 4 6.28 3.57 -8.67
N GLY A 5 5.16 3.93 -8.07
CA GLY A 5 4.49 3.11 -7.07
C GLY A 5 3.72 1.95 -7.72
N PHE A 6 2.99 1.22 -6.88
CA PHE A 6 2.25 0.03 -7.32
C PHE A 6 0.82 0.36 -7.72
N ALA A 7 0.23 -0.53 -8.51
CA ALA A 7 -1.20 -0.55 -8.70
C ALA A 7 -1.91 -0.85 -7.36
N PRO A 8 -3.15 -0.39 -7.18
CA PRO A 8 -3.88 -0.71 -5.96
C PRO A 8 -4.21 -2.20 -5.89
N VAL A 9 -4.23 -2.72 -4.66
CA VAL A 9 -4.75 -4.05 -4.38
C VAL A 9 -6.15 -3.87 -3.82
N ALA A 10 -7.16 -4.28 -4.55
CA ALA A 10 -8.55 -4.10 -4.13
C ALA A 10 -9.47 -5.02 -4.93
N ASP A 11 -10.62 -5.33 -4.34
CA ASP A 11 -11.73 -5.94 -5.08
C ASP A 11 -13.01 -5.12 -4.88
N SER A 12 -14.10 -5.54 -5.50
CA SER A 12 -15.35 -4.79 -5.46
C SER A 12 -15.99 -4.73 -4.07
N GLN A 13 -15.55 -5.55 -3.14
CA GLN A 13 -16.08 -5.63 -1.78
C GLN A 13 -15.25 -4.85 -0.77
N ALA A 14 -14.23 -4.13 -1.19
CA ALA A 14 -13.38 -3.37 -0.30
C ALA A 14 -14.18 -2.33 0.48
N ARG A 15 -13.96 -2.29 1.80
CA ARG A 15 -14.61 -1.35 2.73
C ARG A 15 -13.63 -0.41 3.40
N LEU A 16 -12.40 -0.84 3.55
CA LEU A 16 -11.32 -0.08 4.17
C LEU A 16 -10.17 0.03 3.17
N LEU A 17 -9.66 1.24 2.99
CA LEU A 17 -8.45 1.47 2.21
C LEU A 17 -7.32 1.84 3.16
N ILE A 18 -6.23 1.08 3.12
CA ILE A 18 -5.01 1.42 3.84
C ILE A 18 -4.09 2.12 2.85
N LEU A 19 -3.69 3.36 3.17
CA LEU A 19 -2.84 4.18 2.34
C LEU A 19 -1.47 4.36 2.97
N GLY A 20 -0.42 3.97 2.24
CA GLY A 20 0.94 4.38 2.52
C GLY A 20 1.27 5.65 1.75
N SER A 21 2.52 6.08 1.83
CA SER A 21 3.02 7.25 1.08
C SER A 21 3.58 6.82 -0.26
N MET A 22 4.62 6.00 -0.22
CA MET A 22 5.33 5.48 -1.39
C MET A 22 6.06 4.21 -0.95
N PRO A 23 6.09 3.15 -1.79
CA PRO A 23 6.83 1.94 -1.41
C PRO A 23 8.31 2.24 -1.17
N GLY A 24 8.90 1.59 -0.16
CA GLY A 24 10.33 1.69 0.10
C GLY A 24 11.15 0.94 -0.94
N VAL A 25 12.48 1.07 -0.85
CA VAL A 25 13.40 0.44 -1.82
C VAL A 25 13.18 -1.08 -1.89
N ARG A 26 13.06 -1.74 -0.74
CA ARG A 26 12.88 -3.19 -0.72
C ARG A 26 11.55 -3.62 -1.34
N SER A 27 10.50 -2.85 -1.10
CA SER A 27 9.19 -3.11 -1.70
C SER A 27 9.24 -2.94 -3.22
N LEU A 28 9.85 -1.86 -3.69
CA LEU A 28 10.00 -1.62 -5.13
C LEU A 28 10.81 -2.72 -5.82
N THR A 29 11.89 -3.17 -5.17
CA THR A 29 12.73 -4.24 -5.70
C THR A 29 11.97 -5.57 -5.77
N ALA A 30 11.20 -5.88 -4.74
CA ALA A 30 10.42 -7.13 -4.66
C ALA A 30 9.12 -7.08 -5.46
N GLY A 31 8.64 -5.88 -5.80
CA GLY A 31 7.32 -5.71 -6.41
C GLY A 31 6.19 -6.03 -5.44
N GLN A 32 6.37 -5.81 -4.15
CA GLN A 32 5.42 -6.20 -3.11
C GLN A 32 5.25 -5.10 -2.07
N TYR A 33 4.02 -4.87 -1.66
CA TYR A 33 3.73 -3.95 -0.56
C TYR A 33 4.37 -4.45 0.73
N TYR A 34 5.02 -3.53 1.44
CA TYR A 34 5.56 -3.78 2.77
C TYR A 34 6.54 -4.97 2.84
N ALA A 35 7.44 -5.05 1.86
CA ALA A 35 8.33 -6.20 1.69
C ALA A 35 9.58 -6.19 2.59
N GLY A 36 9.90 -5.07 3.22
CA GLY A 36 11.10 -4.98 4.06
C GLY A 36 11.03 -5.96 5.22
N PRO A 37 12.15 -6.67 5.54
CA PRO A 37 12.12 -7.72 6.57
C PRO A 37 11.85 -7.18 7.98
N ARG A 38 12.07 -5.89 8.20
CA ARG A 38 11.78 -5.24 9.49
C ARG A 38 10.41 -4.54 9.51
N ASN A 39 9.69 -4.56 8.39
CA ASN A 39 8.39 -3.93 8.32
C ASN A 39 7.38 -4.79 9.09
N ARG A 40 6.65 -4.15 10.00
CA ARG A 40 5.72 -4.83 10.89
C ARG A 40 4.33 -5.01 10.30
N PHE A 41 4.09 -4.48 9.10
CA PHE A 41 2.76 -4.51 8.50
C PHE A 41 2.19 -5.92 8.40
N TRP A 42 2.93 -6.83 7.75
CA TRP A 42 2.42 -8.19 7.55
C TRP A 42 2.29 -8.98 8.85
N PRO A 43 3.26 -8.94 9.78
CA PRO A 43 3.05 -9.55 11.09
C PRO A 43 1.81 -9.04 11.82
N LEU A 44 1.57 -7.73 11.79
CA LEU A 44 0.38 -7.14 12.44
C LEU A 44 -0.91 -7.56 11.75
N MET A 45 -0.95 -7.55 10.43
CA MET A 45 -2.14 -7.97 9.69
C MET A 45 -2.43 -9.46 9.89
N GLY A 46 -1.39 -10.28 9.91
CA GLY A 46 -1.53 -11.71 10.22
C GLY A 46 -2.14 -11.95 11.58
N GLU A 47 -1.69 -11.20 12.58
CA GLU A 47 -2.24 -11.29 13.92
C GLU A 47 -3.71 -10.83 13.96
N PHE A 48 -4.01 -9.71 13.29
CA PHE A 48 -5.35 -9.14 13.25
C PHE A 48 -6.35 -10.03 12.54
N LEU A 49 -5.96 -10.59 11.39
CA LEU A 49 -6.88 -11.33 10.52
C LEU A 49 -6.76 -12.84 10.66
N GLY A 50 -5.79 -13.32 11.44
CA GLY A 50 -5.67 -14.74 11.73
C GLY A 50 -4.96 -15.54 10.63
N PHE A 51 -3.98 -14.97 9.94
CA PHE A 51 -3.21 -15.71 8.96
C PHE A 51 -1.70 -15.69 9.30
N ASP A 52 -0.97 -16.64 8.72
CA ASP A 52 0.48 -16.73 8.90
C ASP A 52 1.16 -15.71 7.98
N PRO A 53 1.90 -14.73 8.53
CA PRO A 53 2.57 -13.72 7.69
C PRO A 53 3.68 -14.30 6.81
N ALA A 54 4.12 -15.54 7.06
CA ALA A 54 5.11 -16.21 6.23
C ALA A 54 4.52 -16.87 4.98
N MET A 55 3.19 -16.91 4.84
CA MET A 55 2.56 -17.47 3.65
C MET A 55 2.91 -16.66 2.39
N PRO A 56 2.80 -17.25 1.18
CA PRO A 56 3.14 -16.53 -0.05
C PRO A 56 2.39 -15.20 -0.19
N TYR A 57 3.07 -14.22 -0.79
CA TYR A 57 2.55 -12.85 -0.91
C TYR A 57 1.15 -12.81 -1.54
N GLY A 58 0.93 -13.53 -2.66
CA GLY A 58 -0.37 -13.55 -3.31
C GLY A 58 -1.48 -14.04 -2.38
N ARG A 59 -1.18 -15.01 -1.51
CA ARG A 59 -2.15 -15.51 -0.53
C ARG A 59 -2.41 -14.49 0.58
N ARG A 60 -1.37 -13.76 0.99
CA ARG A 60 -1.55 -12.67 1.97
C ARG A 60 -2.46 -11.58 1.41
N LEU A 61 -2.27 -11.22 0.13
CA LEU A 61 -3.16 -10.26 -0.52
C LEU A 61 -4.61 -10.78 -0.57
N GLY A 62 -4.78 -12.06 -0.83
CA GLY A 62 -6.11 -12.69 -0.81
C GLY A 62 -6.77 -12.60 0.56
N GLU A 63 -6.01 -12.82 1.64
CA GLU A 63 -6.53 -12.66 3.01
C GLU A 63 -6.99 -11.23 3.27
N MET A 64 -6.25 -10.25 2.77
CA MET A 64 -6.62 -8.83 2.92
C MET A 64 -7.89 -8.51 2.15
N THR A 65 -7.97 -8.89 0.88
CA THR A 65 -9.13 -8.58 0.05
C THR A 65 -10.37 -9.32 0.52
N ASP A 66 -10.23 -10.56 0.99
CA ASP A 66 -11.33 -11.33 1.57
C ASP A 66 -11.88 -10.65 2.85
N ALA A 67 -11.03 -9.95 3.57
CA ALA A 67 -11.43 -9.18 4.75
C ALA A 67 -12.01 -7.81 4.40
N GLY A 68 -12.11 -7.46 3.12
CA GLY A 68 -12.64 -6.17 2.69
C GLY A 68 -11.62 -5.03 2.78
N ILE A 69 -10.32 -5.34 2.72
CA ILE A 69 -9.26 -4.35 2.87
C ILE A 69 -8.54 -4.16 1.53
N ALA A 70 -8.39 -2.90 1.13
CA ALA A 70 -7.63 -2.50 -0.05
C ALA A 70 -6.32 -1.84 0.39
N LEU A 71 -5.30 -1.98 -0.43
CA LEU A 71 -3.98 -1.37 -0.20
C LEU A 71 -3.61 -0.47 -1.37
N TRP A 72 -3.10 0.71 -1.06
CA TRP A 72 -2.53 1.61 -2.06
C TRP A 72 -1.62 2.61 -1.37
N ASP A 73 -1.01 3.48 -2.17
CA ASP A 73 -0.19 4.58 -1.68
C ASP A 73 -0.72 5.90 -2.21
N VAL A 74 -0.40 6.99 -1.51
CA VAL A 74 -0.81 8.33 -1.92
C VAL A 74 -0.16 8.70 -3.24
N LEU A 75 1.12 8.37 -3.44
CA LEU A 75 1.89 8.78 -4.59
C LEU A 75 1.92 7.74 -5.69
N GLN A 76 1.64 8.18 -6.91
CA GLN A 76 1.84 7.40 -8.12
C GLN A 76 3.32 7.35 -8.48
N SER A 77 4.02 8.46 -8.31
CA SER A 77 5.45 8.55 -8.57
C SER A 77 6.07 9.71 -7.81
N CYS A 78 7.37 9.65 -7.61
CA CYS A 78 8.15 10.72 -7.01
C CYS A 78 9.64 10.44 -7.22
N GLU A 79 10.48 11.42 -6.88
CA GLU A 79 11.93 11.19 -6.78
C GLU A 79 12.33 11.15 -5.31
N ARG A 80 13.14 10.17 -4.96
CA ARG A 80 13.55 9.96 -3.57
C ARG A 80 14.81 9.09 -3.55
N GLU A 81 15.78 9.45 -2.72
CA GLU A 81 16.88 8.58 -2.37
C GLU A 81 16.51 7.78 -1.13
N GLY A 82 16.74 6.47 -1.18
CA GLY A 82 16.41 5.58 -0.07
C GLY A 82 14.92 5.39 0.11
N SER A 83 14.50 5.13 1.35
CA SER A 83 13.13 4.72 1.66
C SER A 83 12.38 5.67 2.60
N LEU A 84 13.01 6.75 3.06
CA LEU A 84 12.38 7.65 4.03
C LEU A 84 11.44 8.64 3.33
N ASP A 85 10.23 8.80 3.88
CA ASP A 85 9.28 9.77 3.37
C ASP A 85 9.85 11.20 3.39
N ALA A 86 10.67 11.53 4.38
CA ALA A 86 11.30 12.83 4.47
C ALA A 86 12.25 13.12 3.31
N SER A 87 12.73 12.09 2.62
CA SER A 87 13.61 12.23 1.48
C SER A 87 12.88 12.39 0.15
N ILE A 88 11.56 12.33 0.15
CA ILE A 88 10.77 12.56 -1.07
C ILE A 88 10.93 14.01 -1.50
N VAL A 89 11.28 14.22 -2.77
CA VAL A 89 11.39 15.56 -3.35
C VAL A 89 9.98 16.04 -3.70
N GLU A 90 9.44 16.94 -2.89
CA GLU A 90 8.04 17.38 -2.98
C GLU A 90 7.61 17.83 -4.37
N SER A 91 8.45 18.58 -5.05
CA SER A 91 8.13 19.07 -6.40
C SER A 91 7.95 17.96 -7.44
N THR A 92 8.37 16.75 -7.13
CA THR A 92 8.28 15.59 -8.04
C THR A 92 7.09 14.70 -7.72
N GLU A 93 6.31 14.99 -6.66
CA GLU A 93 5.20 14.16 -6.24
C GLU A 93 4.07 14.19 -7.27
N VAL A 94 3.65 13.00 -7.70
CA VAL A 94 2.46 12.83 -8.52
C VAL A 94 1.49 11.96 -7.72
N PRO A 95 0.37 12.51 -7.24
CA PRO A 95 -0.58 11.72 -6.47
C PRO A 95 -1.36 10.77 -7.36
N ASN A 96 -1.82 9.66 -6.78
CA ASN A 96 -2.74 8.76 -7.44
C ASN A 96 -4.12 9.42 -7.59
N ASP A 97 -4.89 8.95 -8.55
CA ASP A 97 -6.25 9.45 -8.79
C ASP A 97 -7.24 8.75 -7.86
N PHE A 98 -7.43 9.33 -6.68
CA PHE A 98 -8.32 8.76 -5.67
C PHE A 98 -9.79 8.92 -6.05
N ALA A 99 -10.15 9.98 -6.75
CA ALA A 99 -11.53 10.20 -7.16
C ALA A 99 -11.99 9.05 -8.06
N ALA A 100 -11.19 8.68 -9.05
CA ALA A 100 -11.51 7.57 -9.94
C ALA A 100 -11.53 6.23 -9.20
N PHE A 101 -10.56 6.02 -8.30
CA PHE A 101 -10.46 4.79 -7.51
C PHE A 101 -11.69 4.60 -6.62
N LEU A 102 -12.07 5.63 -5.87
CA LEU A 102 -13.20 5.56 -4.95
C LEU A 102 -14.53 5.44 -5.69
N GLU A 103 -14.63 5.99 -6.90
CA GLU A 103 -15.80 5.82 -7.74
C GLU A 103 -15.98 4.34 -8.13
N LYS A 104 -14.89 3.65 -8.47
CA LYS A 104 -14.92 2.22 -8.80
C LYS A 104 -15.12 1.34 -7.57
N HIS A 105 -14.73 1.81 -6.39
CA HIS A 105 -14.76 1.03 -5.15
C HIS A 105 -15.69 1.71 -4.15
N SER A 106 -16.95 1.81 -4.53
CA SER A 106 -17.95 2.61 -3.83
C SER A 106 -18.31 2.09 -2.44
N HIS A 107 -17.89 0.88 -2.08
CA HIS A 107 -18.13 0.31 -0.74
C HIS A 107 -17.10 0.75 0.29
N ILE A 108 -16.02 1.42 -0.12
CA ILE A 108 -15.02 1.91 0.81
C ILE A 108 -15.64 3.01 1.68
N ARG A 109 -15.61 2.81 3.00
CA ARG A 109 -16.19 3.71 3.99
C ARG A 109 -15.17 4.33 4.92
N ALA A 110 -13.95 3.82 4.93
CA ALA A 110 -12.91 4.31 5.82
C ALA A 110 -11.56 4.26 5.12
N ILE A 111 -10.71 5.20 5.46
CA ILE A 111 -9.32 5.26 4.97
C ILE A 111 -8.42 5.32 6.19
N ALA A 112 -7.47 4.38 6.29
CA ALA A 112 -6.47 4.38 7.33
C ALA A 112 -5.11 4.74 6.70
N PHE A 113 -4.41 5.69 7.31
CA PHE A 113 -3.11 6.10 6.82
C PHE A 113 -2.01 5.32 7.53
N ASN A 114 -1.12 4.74 6.74
CA ASN A 114 0.06 4.03 7.24
C ASN A 114 1.29 4.80 6.79
N GLY A 115 1.76 5.69 7.63
CA GLY A 115 2.86 6.61 7.36
C GLY A 115 2.51 8.02 7.78
N GLN A 116 3.44 8.96 7.55
CA GLN A 116 3.30 10.34 8.01
C GLN A 116 3.22 11.36 6.88
N LYS A 117 3.32 10.92 5.65
CA LYS A 117 3.35 11.84 4.51
C LYS A 117 1.95 12.17 3.91
#